data_2d5a3d8cd72b8d0109c46c8a9d274dcf
#
_entry.id   2d5a3d8cd72b8d0109c46c8a9d274dcf
#
_cell.length_a   1.000
_cell.length_b   1.000
_cell.length_c   1.000
_cell.angle_alpha   90.00
_cell.angle_beta   90.00
_cell.angle_gamma   90.00
#
_symmetry.space_group_name_H-M   'P 1'
#
loop_
_entity.id
_entity.type
_entity.pdbx_description
1 polymer ?
#
loop_
_entity_poly.entity_id
_entity_poly.type
_entity_poly.pdbx_seq_one_letter_code
_entity_poly.pdbx_strand_id
1 'polypeptide(L)'
;MKNQRLSETNDVVHFAYEEVDITPQEPMQTIGFGREDEESIGVMDRLLAQVSLWKYQKEICCLIAIDHIGFSKVHGDILRRAIGKVLGVEQEKVMLCFSHTHSAPNDTIEKEYAEFVDNQIMKAVGLALKKFMPMKGAWGNAYGDIGLNRRWDNDALDRRIGFFKVIDAESGDLKLLLLRLTAHANVLKGDNYLISPDYFGTVRDALQQRFGCPVMVTQGASGDVAPKYFNSKLTPPDAGDDRFVRSEKALSLMAQEVLKQISAVIDNIAPAAFKGLGMYSVELDLFADMLPYERALKIAKEAKQFAGIDGTLWLAEVLQLQKSGIKTQKETIEIQYFSIGNGCLCGVANEIMCEFALHALELTGNEYFYFGGYTNGCTGYFPTEAEYDKGGFEVYWSMLIYYIYFNRVFPLNRDACTLLIQGAVENAPL
;
A
#
# COMPACT_ATOMS: atom_id res chain seq x y z
N MET A 1 -16.07 -40.74 -29.12
CA MET A 1 -15.45 -39.42 -29.25
C MET A 1 -16.05 -38.43 -28.21
N LYS A 2 -15.76 -38.57 -26.92
CA LYS A 2 -16.27 -37.67 -25.87
C LYS A 2 -15.31 -37.46 -24.68
N ASN A 3 -13.98 -37.75 -24.83
CA ASN A 3 -13.05 -37.65 -23.70
C ASN A 3 -11.78 -36.82 -23.96
N GLN A 4 -11.81 -35.89 -24.92
CA GLN A 4 -10.63 -35.05 -25.22
C GLN A 4 -10.77 -33.56 -24.88
N ARG A 5 -11.93 -33.09 -24.35
CA ARG A 5 -12.15 -31.67 -24.05
C ARG A 5 -11.94 -31.24 -22.60
N LEU A 6 -11.55 -32.15 -21.70
CA LEU A 6 -11.38 -31.85 -20.28
C LEU A 6 -9.90 -31.68 -19.82
N SER A 7 -8.90 -31.86 -20.73
CA SER A 7 -7.50 -31.76 -20.39
C SER A 7 -6.80 -30.44 -20.75
N GLU A 8 -7.44 -29.58 -21.55
CA GLU A 8 -6.83 -28.31 -22.00
C GLU A 8 -7.13 -27.10 -21.10
N THR A 9 -8.09 -27.20 -20.16
CA THR A 9 -8.53 -26.07 -19.33
C THR A 9 -7.67 -25.80 -18.10
N ASN A 10 -6.71 -26.67 -17.77
CA ASN A 10 -5.89 -26.56 -16.56
C ASN A 10 -4.56 -25.82 -16.74
N ASP A 11 -4.22 -25.36 -17.93
CA ASP A 11 -2.91 -24.79 -18.27
C ASP A 11 -2.96 -23.27 -18.56
N VAL A 12 -4.05 -22.61 -18.16
CA VAL A 12 -4.23 -21.15 -18.26
C VAL A 12 -4.63 -20.58 -16.90
N VAL A 13 -4.20 -19.36 -16.63
CA VAL A 13 -4.62 -18.64 -15.43
C VAL A 13 -6.08 -18.23 -15.59
N HIS A 14 -6.87 -18.45 -14.53
CA HIS A 14 -8.24 -17.96 -14.42
C HIS A 14 -8.28 -16.79 -13.45
N PHE A 15 -9.16 -15.86 -13.72
CA PHE A 15 -9.33 -14.62 -12.99
C PHE A 15 -10.79 -14.41 -12.62
N ALA A 16 -11.04 -13.85 -11.46
CA ALA A 16 -12.34 -13.36 -11.03
C ALA A 16 -12.18 -12.04 -10.27
N TYR A 17 -13.16 -11.18 -10.39
CA TYR A 17 -13.17 -9.86 -9.75
C TYR A 17 -14.53 -9.55 -9.15
N GLU A 18 -14.50 -8.87 -8.02
CA GLU A 18 -15.65 -8.27 -7.35
C GLU A 18 -15.22 -7.02 -6.59
N GLU A 19 -16.09 -6.04 -6.48
CA GLU A 19 -15.87 -4.88 -5.63
C GLU A 19 -17.06 -4.63 -4.74
N VAL A 20 -16.81 -4.04 -3.58
CA VAL A 20 -17.83 -3.66 -2.61
C VAL A 20 -17.59 -2.27 -2.08
N ASP A 21 -18.69 -1.58 -1.83
CA ASP A 21 -18.70 -0.29 -1.15
C ASP A 21 -18.46 -0.48 0.35
N ILE A 22 -17.43 0.19 0.85
CA ILE A 22 -17.05 0.20 2.28
C ILE A 22 -17.17 1.61 2.89
N THR A 23 -17.89 2.50 2.22
CA THR A 23 -18.14 3.86 2.71
C THR A 23 -18.94 3.83 4.01
N PRO A 24 -18.55 4.56 5.06
CA PRO A 24 -19.32 4.66 6.28
C PRO A 24 -20.67 5.33 6.00
N GLN A 25 -21.70 4.90 6.73
CA GLN A 25 -23.06 5.43 6.59
C GLN A 25 -23.31 6.63 7.53
N GLU A 26 -22.53 6.75 8.59
CA GLU A 26 -22.63 7.78 9.62
C GLU A 26 -21.27 8.48 9.78
N PRO A 27 -21.20 9.69 10.34
CA PRO A 27 -19.94 10.32 10.74
C PRO A 27 -19.09 9.41 11.62
N MET A 28 -17.79 9.35 11.32
CA MET A 28 -16.85 8.48 12.05
C MET A 28 -15.51 9.17 12.22
N GLN A 29 -14.76 8.75 13.23
CA GLN A 29 -13.39 9.20 13.46
C GLN A 29 -12.48 8.72 12.34
N THR A 30 -11.88 9.66 11.61
CA THR A 30 -10.87 9.36 10.60
C THR A 30 -9.48 9.31 11.22
N ILE A 31 -8.44 9.08 10.43
CA ILE A 31 -7.05 9.01 10.89
C ILE A 31 -6.08 9.49 9.79
N GLY A 32 -4.96 10.07 10.20
CA GLY A 32 -3.84 10.39 9.31
C GLY A 32 -3.38 11.84 9.36
N PHE A 33 -4.24 12.78 9.77
CA PHE A 33 -3.87 14.21 9.84
C PHE A 33 -3.48 14.68 11.25
N GLY A 34 -3.81 13.93 12.30
CA GLY A 34 -3.49 14.29 13.69
C GLY A 34 -4.21 15.54 14.15
N ARG A 35 -5.50 15.66 13.80
CA ARG A 35 -6.39 16.77 14.19
C ARG A 35 -6.90 16.61 15.61
N GLU A 36 -7.34 17.68 16.25
CA GLU A 36 -7.98 17.64 17.56
C GLU A 36 -9.34 16.95 17.49
N ASP A 37 -10.10 17.20 16.41
CA ASP A 37 -11.32 16.49 16.06
C ASP A 37 -11.11 15.79 14.70
N GLU A 38 -11.30 14.49 14.67
CA GLU A 38 -11.14 13.65 13.47
C GLU A 38 -12.48 13.19 12.90
N GLU A 39 -13.65 13.63 13.47
CA GLU A 39 -14.96 13.21 13.00
C GLU A 39 -15.25 13.72 11.59
N SER A 40 -15.63 12.80 10.70
CA SER A 40 -16.04 13.12 9.35
C SER A 40 -17.40 13.81 9.31
N ILE A 41 -17.60 14.74 8.36
CA ILE A 41 -18.85 15.52 8.20
C ILE A 41 -19.64 15.09 6.96
N GLY A 42 -19.18 14.10 6.21
CA GLY A 42 -19.83 13.63 5.00
C GLY A 42 -18.89 12.82 4.11
N VAL A 43 -19.34 12.53 2.91
CA VAL A 43 -18.64 11.74 1.91
C VAL A 43 -18.41 12.58 0.65
N MET A 44 -17.17 12.68 0.19
CA MET A 44 -16.81 13.24 -1.11
C MET A 44 -16.91 12.16 -2.18
N ASP A 45 -16.21 11.04 -1.96
CA ASP A 45 -16.18 9.91 -2.86
C ASP A 45 -16.27 8.60 -2.07
N ARG A 46 -16.83 7.56 -2.72
CA ARG A 46 -17.00 6.24 -2.09
C ARG A 46 -15.67 5.54 -1.86
N LEU A 47 -15.54 4.90 -0.71
CA LEU A 47 -14.46 3.96 -0.43
C LEU A 47 -14.83 2.58 -0.95
N LEU A 48 -13.87 1.91 -1.59
CA LEU A 48 -14.06 0.56 -2.12
C LEU A 48 -13.08 -0.42 -1.51
N ALA A 49 -13.53 -1.66 -1.37
CA ALA A 49 -12.67 -2.83 -1.28
C ALA A 49 -12.84 -3.65 -2.57
N GLN A 50 -11.74 -3.91 -3.27
CA GLN A 50 -11.70 -4.55 -4.56
C GLN A 50 -10.99 -5.89 -4.44
N VAL A 51 -11.70 -6.98 -4.69
CA VAL A 51 -11.23 -8.37 -4.55
C VAL A 51 -10.94 -8.95 -5.91
N SER A 52 -9.72 -9.41 -6.12
CA SER A 52 -9.32 -10.19 -7.29
C SER A 52 -8.85 -11.58 -6.88
N LEU A 53 -9.43 -12.61 -7.49
CA LEU A 53 -9.04 -13.99 -7.31
C LEU A 53 -8.32 -14.49 -8.56
N TRP A 54 -7.22 -15.19 -8.35
CA TRP A 54 -6.36 -15.71 -9.40
C TRP A 54 -6.15 -17.20 -9.17
N LYS A 55 -6.35 -18.00 -10.21
CA LYS A 55 -6.28 -19.44 -10.11
C LYS A 55 -5.45 -20.03 -11.25
N TYR A 56 -4.48 -20.86 -10.90
CA TYR A 56 -3.71 -21.67 -11.84
C TYR A 56 -3.59 -23.08 -11.29
N GLN A 57 -4.11 -24.05 -12.03
CA GLN A 57 -4.20 -25.44 -11.58
C GLN A 57 -4.95 -25.56 -10.22
N LYS A 58 -4.25 -25.91 -9.14
CA LYS A 58 -4.80 -26.01 -7.78
C LYS A 58 -4.52 -24.76 -6.92
N GLU A 59 -3.62 -23.89 -7.38
CA GLU A 59 -3.28 -22.67 -6.64
C GLU A 59 -4.38 -21.63 -6.81
N ILE A 60 -4.79 -21.03 -5.70
CA ILE A 60 -5.68 -19.86 -5.65
C ILE A 60 -4.97 -18.79 -4.84
N CYS A 61 -4.90 -17.59 -5.42
CA CYS A 61 -4.37 -16.39 -4.76
C CYS A 61 -5.47 -15.32 -4.72
N CYS A 62 -5.48 -14.54 -3.65
CA CYS A 62 -6.41 -13.44 -3.46
C CYS A 62 -5.64 -12.13 -3.24
N LEU A 63 -5.80 -11.17 -4.14
CA LEU A 63 -5.29 -9.82 -3.98
C LEU A 63 -6.45 -8.87 -3.75
N ILE A 64 -6.38 -8.06 -2.69
CA ILE A 64 -7.42 -7.11 -2.31
C ILE A 64 -6.82 -5.72 -2.20
N ALA A 65 -7.36 -4.74 -2.92
CA ALA A 65 -7.08 -3.33 -2.73
C ALA A 65 -8.19 -2.70 -1.88
N ILE A 66 -7.81 -1.93 -0.87
CA ILE A 66 -8.72 -1.35 0.13
C ILE A 66 -8.44 0.14 0.26
N ASP A 67 -9.47 0.96 0.08
CA ASP A 67 -9.39 2.41 0.32
C ASP A 67 -9.40 2.68 1.83
N HIS A 68 -8.23 2.59 2.44
CA HIS A 68 -8.00 2.78 3.86
C HIS A 68 -6.55 3.20 4.12
N ILE A 69 -6.26 3.80 5.26
CA ILE A 69 -4.88 4.17 5.64
C ILE A 69 -3.99 2.92 5.84
N GLY A 70 -4.59 1.83 6.25
CA GLY A 70 -3.98 0.54 6.55
C GLY A 70 -4.51 -0.01 7.87
N PHE A 71 -4.84 -1.28 7.91
CA PHE A 71 -5.23 -1.96 9.14
C PHE A 71 -4.02 -2.18 10.05
N SER A 72 -4.27 -2.39 11.34
CA SER A 72 -3.24 -2.98 12.19
C SER A 72 -2.83 -4.36 11.64
N LYS A 73 -1.57 -4.76 11.85
CA LYS A 73 -1.09 -6.09 11.40
C LYS A 73 -1.95 -7.22 11.95
N VAL A 74 -2.40 -7.10 13.20
CA VAL A 74 -3.27 -8.09 13.85
C VAL A 74 -4.61 -8.21 13.14
N HIS A 75 -5.26 -7.09 12.82
CA HIS A 75 -6.53 -7.08 12.08
C HIS A 75 -6.35 -7.66 10.67
N GLY A 76 -5.32 -7.21 9.95
CA GLY A 76 -5.01 -7.74 8.60
C GLY A 76 -4.81 -9.25 8.61
N ASP A 77 -4.08 -9.80 9.57
CA ASP A 77 -3.85 -11.24 9.69
C ASP A 77 -5.10 -12.04 10.06
N ILE A 78 -6.00 -11.47 10.88
CA ILE A 78 -7.30 -12.11 11.19
C ILE A 78 -8.14 -12.19 9.92
N LEU A 79 -8.25 -11.11 9.16
CA LEU A 79 -9.01 -11.06 7.91
C LEU A 79 -8.43 -12.02 6.86
N ARG A 80 -7.11 -12.01 6.67
CA ARG A 80 -6.41 -12.92 5.73
C ARG A 80 -6.66 -14.39 6.05
N ARG A 81 -6.60 -14.78 7.34
CA ARG A 81 -6.94 -16.15 7.77
C ARG A 81 -8.40 -16.49 7.51
N ALA A 82 -9.32 -15.57 7.75
CA ALA A 82 -10.74 -15.79 7.48
C ALA A 82 -11.00 -16.00 5.98
N ILE A 83 -10.38 -15.18 5.12
CA ILE A 83 -10.44 -15.34 3.66
C ILE A 83 -9.79 -16.65 3.22
N GLY A 84 -8.60 -16.97 3.72
CA GLY A 84 -7.91 -18.22 3.43
C GLY A 84 -8.76 -19.44 3.74
N LYS A 85 -9.47 -19.44 4.88
CA LYS A 85 -10.42 -20.50 5.25
C LYS A 85 -11.55 -20.66 4.23
N VAL A 86 -12.10 -19.57 3.70
CA VAL A 86 -13.15 -19.63 2.66
C VAL A 86 -12.61 -20.16 1.34
N LEU A 87 -11.39 -19.76 0.98
CA LEU A 87 -10.73 -20.17 -0.26
C LEU A 87 -10.09 -21.58 -0.18
N GLY A 88 -9.93 -22.12 1.03
CA GLY A 88 -9.22 -23.40 1.28
C GLY A 88 -7.71 -23.26 1.07
N VAL A 89 -7.12 -22.11 1.42
CA VAL A 89 -5.68 -21.81 1.28
C VAL A 89 -5.13 -21.20 2.57
N GLU A 90 -3.80 -21.20 2.71
CA GLU A 90 -3.10 -20.55 3.83
C GLU A 90 -3.15 -19.02 3.69
N GLN A 91 -2.97 -18.29 4.80
CA GLN A 91 -3.05 -16.83 4.81
C GLN A 91 -2.07 -16.13 3.86
N GLU A 92 -0.92 -16.74 3.59
CA GLU A 92 0.09 -16.24 2.65
C GLU A 92 -0.38 -16.20 1.18
N LYS A 93 -1.53 -16.85 0.87
CA LYS A 93 -2.21 -16.77 -0.43
C LYS A 93 -3.20 -15.61 -0.51
N VAL A 94 -3.23 -14.74 0.51
CA VAL A 94 -4.08 -13.55 0.58
C VAL A 94 -3.20 -12.32 0.83
N MET A 95 -3.23 -11.37 -0.09
CA MET A 95 -2.50 -10.10 -0.01
C MET A 95 -3.49 -8.94 0.08
N LEU A 96 -3.38 -8.13 1.11
CA LEU A 96 -4.12 -6.88 1.28
C LEU A 96 -3.21 -5.71 0.89
N CYS A 97 -3.69 -4.81 0.04
CA CYS A 97 -2.99 -3.60 -0.36
C CYS A 97 -3.84 -2.38 0.00
N PHE A 98 -3.31 -1.47 0.79
CA PHE A 98 -4.03 -0.27 1.21
C PHE A 98 -3.64 0.94 0.35
N SER A 99 -4.62 1.80 0.03
CA SER A 99 -4.38 3.06 -0.68
C SER A 99 -3.59 4.05 0.16
N HIS A 100 -3.65 3.89 1.48
CA HIS A 100 -3.13 4.82 2.47
C HIS A 100 -3.82 6.19 2.42
N THR A 101 -5.13 6.23 2.11
CA THR A 101 -5.89 7.47 2.20
C THR A 101 -5.98 7.94 3.65
N HIS A 102 -5.76 9.25 3.85
CA HIS A 102 -5.93 9.90 5.15
C HIS A 102 -7.36 10.41 5.38
N SER A 103 -8.31 9.95 4.57
CA SER A 103 -9.72 10.37 4.62
C SER A 103 -10.66 9.15 4.69
N ALA A 104 -10.27 8.15 5.50
CA ALA A 104 -11.07 6.96 5.81
C ALA A 104 -11.19 6.77 7.33
N PRO A 105 -12.23 6.05 7.81
CA PRO A 105 -12.40 5.80 9.24
C PRO A 105 -11.23 5.01 9.85
N ASN A 106 -11.01 5.21 11.15
CA ASN A 106 -9.99 4.53 11.93
C ASN A 106 -10.50 3.18 12.45
N ASP A 107 -10.03 2.07 11.89
CA ASP A 107 -10.42 0.70 12.26
C ASP A 107 -10.09 0.33 13.73
N THR A 108 -9.15 1.04 14.36
CA THR A 108 -8.78 0.78 15.76
C THR A 108 -9.74 1.44 16.76
N ILE A 109 -10.41 2.51 16.37
CA ILE A 109 -11.41 3.24 17.15
C ILE A 109 -12.81 2.79 16.75
N GLU A 110 -13.11 2.80 15.45
CA GLU A 110 -14.43 2.50 14.87
C GLU A 110 -14.58 0.98 14.64
N LYS A 111 -14.78 0.22 15.71
CA LYS A 111 -14.83 -1.25 15.66
C LYS A 111 -15.98 -1.79 14.81
N GLU A 112 -17.14 -1.15 14.87
CA GLU A 112 -18.32 -1.55 14.07
C GLU A 112 -18.06 -1.33 12.57
N TYR A 113 -17.32 -0.29 12.22
CA TYR A 113 -16.87 -0.06 10.85
C TYR A 113 -15.87 -1.12 10.39
N ALA A 114 -14.92 -1.50 11.24
CA ALA A 114 -13.97 -2.57 10.92
C ALA A 114 -14.71 -3.89 10.62
N GLU A 115 -15.69 -4.28 11.47
CA GLU A 115 -16.53 -5.46 11.24
C GLU A 115 -17.37 -5.34 9.96
N PHE A 116 -17.91 -4.16 9.67
CA PHE A 116 -18.64 -3.90 8.43
C PHE A 116 -17.74 -4.12 7.20
N VAL A 117 -16.52 -3.58 7.19
CA VAL A 117 -15.56 -3.74 6.10
C VAL A 117 -15.20 -5.22 5.90
N ASP A 118 -14.88 -5.93 6.97
CA ASP A 118 -14.60 -7.37 6.92
C ASP A 118 -15.74 -8.16 6.30
N ASN A 119 -16.97 -7.91 6.73
CA ASN A 119 -18.16 -8.58 6.21
C ASN A 119 -18.38 -8.28 4.72
N GLN A 120 -18.15 -7.05 4.27
CA GLN A 120 -18.27 -6.68 2.86
C GLN A 120 -17.19 -7.38 2.02
N ILE A 121 -15.94 -7.42 2.50
CA ILE A 121 -14.85 -8.14 1.83
C ILE A 121 -15.17 -9.64 1.74
N MET A 122 -15.59 -10.27 2.83
CA MET A 122 -15.95 -11.69 2.84
C MET A 122 -17.09 -12.01 1.85
N LYS A 123 -18.08 -11.13 1.74
CA LYS A 123 -19.16 -11.23 0.75
C LYS A 123 -18.61 -11.15 -0.68
N ALA A 124 -17.71 -10.18 -0.96
CA ALA A 124 -17.07 -10.04 -2.27
C ALA A 124 -16.25 -11.27 -2.65
N VAL A 125 -15.46 -11.83 -1.72
CA VAL A 125 -14.72 -13.09 -1.91
C VAL A 125 -15.67 -14.22 -2.31
N GLY A 126 -16.79 -14.39 -1.59
CA GLY A 126 -17.80 -15.42 -1.89
C GLY A 126 -18.49 -15.24 -3.25
N LEU A 127 -18.66 -14.01 -3.71
CA LEU A 127 -19.19 -13.70 -5.03
C LEU A 127 -18.16 -13.93 -6.15
N ALA A 128 -16.92 -13.49 -5.94
CA ALA A 128 -15.81 -13.66 -6.89
C ALA A 128 -15.52 -15.15 -7.16
N LEU A 129 -15.58 -16.01 -6.16
CA LEU A 129 -15.39 -17.46 -6.31
C LEU A 129 -16.29 -18.11 -7.38
N LYS A 130 -17.42 -17.49 -7.70
CA LYS A 130 -18.40 -18.00 -8.68
C LYS A 130 -18.16 -17.48 -10.10
N LYS A 131 -17.16 -16.60 -10.30
CA LYS A 131 -17.01 -15.81 -11.53
C LYS A 131 -15.69 -16.07 -12.29
N PHE A 132 -14.97 -17.14 -11.98
CA PHE A 132 -13.72 -17.44 -12.67
C PHE A 132 -13.89 -17.56 -14.18
N MET A 133 -13.03 -16.89 -14.93
CA MET A 133 -12.92 -16.95 -16.37
C MET A 133 -11.47 -17.14 -16.79
N PRO A 134 -11.17 -17.79 -17.93
CA PRO A 134 -9.81 -17.87 -18.45
C PRO A 134 -9.33 -16.48 -18.87
N MET A 135 -8.06 -16.14 -18.59
CA MET A 135 -7.52 -14.84 -18.87
C MET A 135 -6.23 -14.85 -19.69
N LYS A 136 -5.97 -13.73 -20.37
CA LYS A 136 -4.66 -13.31 -20.85
C LYS A 136 -4.33 -11.95 -20.22
N GLY A 137 -3.06 -11.62 -20.11
CA GLY A 137 -2.67 -10.33 -19.56
C GLY A 137 -1.31 -9.85 -20.05
N ALA A 138 -0.95 -8.66 -19.64
CA ALA A 138 0.34 -8.07 -19.92
C ALA A 138 0.73 -7.06 -18.81
N TRP A 139 1.96 -7.15 -18.33
CA TRP A 139 2.57 -6.09 -17.55
C TRP A 139 3.06 -4.97 -18.45
N GLY A 140 2.92 -3.73 -17.98
CA GLY A 140 3.44 -2.56 -18.66
C GLY A 140 3.79 -1.44 -17.69
N ASN A 141 4.66 -0.56 -18.13
CA ASN A 141 5.02 0.67 -17.44
C ASN A 141 4.75 1.88 -18.33
N ALA A 142 4.13 2.90 -17.76
CA ALA A 142 4.27 4.27 -18.20
C ALA A 142 5.13 5.03 -17.17
N TYR A 143 5.54 6.23 -17.49
CA TYR A 143 6.39 7.04 -16.62
C TYR A 143 5.81 8.43 -16.49
N GLY A 144 5.69 8.90 -15.25
CA GLY A 144 5.11 10.21 -14.97
C GLY A 144 5.47 10.74 -13.58
N ASP A 145 5.42 12.04 -13.45
CA ASP A 145 5.67 12.73 -12.17
C ASP A 145 4.34 12.93 -11.45
N ILE A 146 3.94 11.94 -10.65
CA ILE A 146 2.74 12.01 -9.79
C ILE A 146 3.09 12.33 -8.33
N GLY A 147 4.36 12.28 -7.96
CA GLY A 147 4.85 12.53 -6.61
C GLY A 147 6.11 13.38 -6.60
N LEU A 148 6.52 13.73 -5.40
CA LEU A 148 7.81 14.35 -5.10
C LEU A 148 8.35 13.78 -3.79
N ASN A 149 9.66 13.61 -3.67
CA ASN A 149 10.26 13.24 -2.41
C ASN A 149 10.14 14.41 -1.43
N ARG A 150 9.64 14.16 -0.22
CA ARG A 150 9.41 15.21 0.80
C ARG A 150 10.56 15.31 1.81
N ARG A 151 11.54 14.42 1.71
CA ARG A 151 12.73 14.47 2.56
C ARG A 151 13.70 15.53 2.07
N TRP A 152 14.31 16.20 3.03
CA TRP A 152 15.31 17.21 2.73
C TRP A 152 16.48 16.58 1.96
N ASP A 153 16.87 17.22 0.86
CA ASP A 153 18.01 16.80 0.05
C ASP A 153 17.93 15.34 -0.45
N ASN A 154 16.68 14.94 -0.86
CA ASN A 154 16.42 13.62 -1.44
C ASN A 154 15.46 13.80 -2.63
N ASP A 155 15.86 13.34 -3.81
CA ASP A 155 15.08 13.40 -5.05
C ASP A 155 14.69 12.01 -5.57
N ALA A 156 14.94 10.95 -4.77
CA ALA A 156 14.56 9.58 -5.11
C ALA A 156 13.06 9.48 -5.38
N LEU A 157 12.70 9.02 -6.57
CA LEU A 157 11.32 8.88 -7.00
C LEU A 157 11.17 7.72 -7.99
N ASP A 158 10.35 6.75 -7.64
CA ASP A 158 9.90 5.74 -8.59
C ASP A 158 8.80 6.33 -9.49
N ARG A 159 9.21 6.70 -10.71
CA ARG A 159 8.32 7.31 -11.71
C ARG A 159 7.51 6.31 -12.52
N ARG A 160 7.64 5.01 -12.22
CA ARG A 160 6.85 3.99 -12.91
C ARG A 160 5.38 4.14 -12.52
N ILE A 161 4.53 4.24 -13.51
CA ILE A 161 3.10 3.98 -13.42
C ILE A 161 2.91 2.57 -13.94
N GLY A 162 3.10 1.60 -13.03
CA GLY A 162 3.03 0.18 -13.36
C GLY A 162 1.60 -0.27 -13.52
N PHE A 163 1.34 -1.21 -14.44
CA PHE A 163 0.04 -1.81 -14.57
C PHE A 163 0.10 -3.25 -15.07
N PHE A 164 -0.95 -4.00 -14.73
CA PHE A 164 -1.24 -5.30 -15.32
C PHE A 164 -2.60 -5.25 -16.01
N LYS A 165 -2.62 -5.49 -17.32
CA LYS A 165 -3.83 -5.54 -18.15
C LYS A 165 -4.36 -6.95 -18.18
N VAL A 166 -5.64 -7.14 -17.84
CA VAL A 166 -6.34 -8.44 -17.84
C VAL A 166 -7.44 -8.42 -18.91
N ILE A 167 -7.41 -9.37 -19.81
CA ILE A 167 -8.50 -9.60 -20.77
C ILE A 167 -9.08 -11.01 -20.60
N ASP A 168 -10.34 -11.16 -20.92
CA ASP A 168 -10.96 -12.47 -21.11
C ASP A 168 -10.28 -13.18 -22.29
N ALA A 169 -9.82 -14.41 -22.08
CA ALA A 169 -9.08 -15.15 -23.10
C ALA A 169 -9.94 -15.58 -24.30
N GLU A 170 -11.27 -15.66 -24.11
CA GLU A 170 -12.24 -16.11 -25.12
C GLU A 170 -12.81 -14.91 -25.89
N SER A 171 -13.35 -13.90 -25.21
CA SER A 171 -13.97 -12.73 -25.84
C SER A 171 -12.96 -11.65 -26.26
N GLY A 172 -11.82 -11.58 -25.60
CA GLY A 172 -10.85 -10.49 -25.77
C GLY A 172 -11.20 -9.20 -25.04
N ASP A 173 -12.33 -9.18 -24.31
CA ASP A 173 -12.76 -8.00 -23.57
C ASP A 173 -11.80 -7.66 -22.44
N LEU A 174 -11.54 -6.39 -22.24
CA LEU A 174 -10.78 -5.88 -21.08
C LEU A 174 -11.61 -6.06 -19.79
N LYS A 175 -11.04 -6.72 -18.78
CA LYS A 175 -11.73 -7.10 -17.55
C LYS A 175 -11.17 -6.44 -16.30
N LEU A 176 -9.90 -6.05 -16.30
CA LEU A 176 -9.28 -5.33 -15.21
C LEU A 176 -8.03 -4.58 -15.67
N LEU A 177 -7.80 -3.42 -15.07
CA LEU A 177 -6.49 -2.78 -15.00
C LEU A 177 -6.07 -2.76 -13.53
N LEU A 178 -4.98 -3.47 -13.21
CA LEU A 178 -4.35 -3.42 -11.88
C LEU A 178 -3.17 -2.46 -11.97
N LEU A 179 -3.21 -1.37 -11.20
CA LEU A 179 -2.20 -0.32 -11.20
C LEU A 179 -1.32 -0.36 -9.95
N ARG A 180 -0.09 0.10 -10.11
CA ARG A 180 0.85 0.42 -9.04
C ARG A 180 1.27 1.88 -9.14
N LEU A 181 0.93 2.68 -8.13
CA LEU A 181 1.26 4.11 -8.05
C LEU A 181 2.13 4.39 -6.82
N THR A 182 3.03 5.36 -6.92
CA THR A 182 3.96 5.69 -5.83
C THR A 182 3.81 7.17 -5.46
N ALA A 183 2.85 7.47 -4.62
CA ALA A 183 2.69 8.74 -3.91
C ALA A 183 1.69 8.55 -2.75
N HIS A 184 1.92 9.22 -1.63
CA HIS A 184 0.98 9.23 -0.50
C HIS A 184 -0.42 9.68 -0.93
N ALA A 185 -1.46 9.00 -0.46
CA ALA A 185 -2.84 9.36 -0.77
C ALA A 185 -3.36 10.44 0.22
N ASN A 186 -2.72 11.60 0.18
CA ASN A 186 -3.03 12.76 1.01
C ASN A 186 -2.94 14.09 0.24
N VAL A 187 -3.43 14.09 -1.01
CA VAL A 187 -3.63 15.31 -1.81
C VAL A 187 -4.57 16.26 -1.08
N LEU A 188 -5.62 15.73 -0.47
CA LEU A 188 -6.51 16.50 0.42
C LEU A 188 -5.75 16.93 1.68
N LYS A 189 -6.15 18.08 2.25
CA LYS A 189 -5.51 18.68 3.42
C LYS A 189 -6.11 18.17 4.73
N GLY A 190 -5.45 18.50 5.85
CA GLY A 190 -5.99 18.30 7.18
C GLY A 190 -7.26 19.09 7.50
N ASP A 191 -7.64 20.06 6.68
CA ASP A 191 -8.93 20.77 6.73
C ASP A 191 -10.04 20.07 5.93
N ASN A 192 -9.74 18.95 5.24
CA ASN A 192 -10.77 18.10 4.65
C ASN A 192 -11.32 17.12 5.70
N TYR A 193 -12.60 17.21 5.98
CA TYR A 193 -13.35 16.30 6.85
C TYR A 193 -14.30 15.37 6.10
N LEU A 194 -14.20 15.34 4.76
CA LEU A 194 -15.00 14.43 3.94
C LEU A 194 -14.26 13.11 3.72
N ILE A 195 -15.00 12.02 3.77
CA ILE A 195 -14.52 10.69 3.41
C ILE A 195 -14.15 10.65 1.92
N SER A 196 -12.97 10.14 1.59
CA SER A 196 -12.48 10.05 0.22
C SER A 196 -11.34 9.01 0.08
N PRO A 197 -11.26 8.26 -1.02
CA PRO A 197 -10.09 7.46 -1.37
C PRO A 197 -8.90 8.32 -1.86
N ASP A 198 -9.01 9.65 -1.76
CA ASP A 198 -8.04 10.61 -2.28
C ASP A 198 -7.81 10.41 -3.80
N TYR A 199 -6.62 10.67 -4.33
CA TYR A 199 -6.35 10.56 -5.76
C TYR A 199 -6.47 9.13 -6.31
N PHE A 200 -6.43 8.10 -5.48
CA PHE A 200 -6.69 6.71 -5.89
C PHE A 200 -8.09 6.56 -6.49
N GLY A 201 -9.09 7.16 -5.87
CA GLY A 201 -10.46 7.17 -6.39
C GLY A 201 -10.57 7.90 -7.72
N THR A 202 -10.05 9.12 -7.81
CA THR A 202 -10.15 9.91 -9.06
C THR A 202 -9.36 9.31 -10.21
N VAL A 203 -8.22 8.66 -9.95
CA VAL A 203 -7.48 7.89 -10.97
C VAL A 203 -8.29 6.69 -11.43
N ARG A 204 -8.85 5.92 -10.50
CA ARG A 204 -9.70 4.77 -10.78
C ARG A 204 -10.86 5.16 -11.69
N ASP A 205 -11.60 6.20 -11.32
CA ASP A 205 -12.78 6.67 -12.05
C ASP A 205 -12.43 7.16 -13.47
N ALA A 206 -11.35 7.93 -13.61
CA ALA A 206 -10.89 8.42 -14.90
C ALA A 206 -10.50 7.28 -15.87
N LEU A 207 -9.82 6.27 -15.36
CA LEU A 207 -9.43 5.10 -16.15
C LEU A 207 -10.63 4.17 -16.45
N GLN A 208 -11.54 3.99 -15.50
CA GLN A 208 -12.79 3.25 -15.72
C GLN A 208 -13.62 3.92 -16.82
N GLN A 209 -13.74 5.24 -16.80
CA GLN A 209 -14.43 5.99 -17.84
C GLN A 209 -13.77 5.82 -19.21
N ARG A 210 -12.42 5.84 -19.26
CA ARG A 210 -11.66 5.71 -20.52
C ARG A 210 -11.70 4.31 -21.11
N PHE A 211 -11.60 3.27 -20.28
CA PHE A 211 -11.36 1.91 -20.72
C PHE A 211 -12.57 0.99 -20.59
N GLY A 212 -13.62 1.40 -19.87
CA GLY A 212 -14.86 0.63 -19.72
C GLY A 212 -14.70 -0.65 -18.91
N CYS A 213 -13.70 -0.72 -18.03
CA CYS A 213 -13.42 -1.88 -17.17
C CYS A 213 -13.13 -1.45 -15.74
N PRO A 214 -13.26 -2.34 -14.74
CA PRO A 214 -12.79 -2.08 -13.40
C PRO A 214 -11.29 -1.73 -13.36
N VAL A 215 -10.94 -0.85 -12.42
CA VAL A 215 -9.55 -0.42 -12.18
C VAL A 215 -9.23 -0.62 -10.70
N MET A 216 -8.22 -1.40 -10.40
CA MET A 216 -7.71 -1.68 -9.07
C MET A 216 -6.38 -0.95 -8.89
N VAL A 217 -6.21 -0.20 -7.81
CA VAL A 217 -5.00 0.59 -7.59
C VAL A 217 -4.33 0.15 -6.31
N THR A 218 -3.01 -0.09 -6.37
CA THR A 218 -2.17 -0.47 -5.23
C THR A 218 -1.09 0.58 -4.98
N GLN A 219 -0.69 0.74 -3.71
CA GLN A 219 0.30 1.72 -3.28
C GLN A 219 1.73 1.18 -3.42
N GLY A 220 2.65 2.04 -3.86
CA GLY A 220 4.08 1.76 -3.97
C GLY A 220 4.86 2.03 -2.68
N ALA A 221 6.17 2.25 -2.84
CA ALA A 221 7.07 2.69 -1.77
C ALA A 221 6.95 4.21 -1.60
N SER A 222 5.93 4.66 -0.89
CA SER A 222 5.60 6.08 -0.81
C SER A 222 5.83 6.70 0.57
N GLY A 223 6.59 6.03 1.47
CA GLY A 223 6.85 6.52 2.81
C GLY A 223 7.42 7.93 2.88
N ASP A 224 8.23 8.31 1.91
CA ASP A 224 8.81 9.65 1.74
C ASP A 224 8.32 10.38 0.49
N VAL A 225 7.39 9.79 -0.28
CA VAL A 225 6.87 10.41 -1.51
C VAL A 225 5.51 11.03 -1.26
N ALA A 226 5.47 12.36 -1.23
CA ALA A 226 4.24 13.13 -1.23
C ALA A 226 3.62 13.20 -2.63
N PRO A 227 2.29 13.41 -2.76
CA PRO A 227 1.69 13.66 -4.07
C PRO A 227 2.25 14.95 -4.69
N LYS A 228 2.30 15.02 -6.02
CA LYS A 228 2.88 16.14 -6.79
C LYS A 228 2.40 17.53 -6.33
N TYR A 229 1.16 17.62 -5.90
CA TYR A 229 0.54 18.87 -5.45
C TYR A 229 0.60 19.04 -3.92
N PHE A 230 1.58 18.45 -3.29
CA PHE A 230 1.81 18.58 -1.86
C PHE A 230 2.37 19.97 -1.52
N ASN A 231 1.57 20.80 -0.81
CA ASN A 231 2.05 22.07 -0.30
C ASN A 231 2.78 21.86 1.02
N SER A 232 4.09 21.97 1.04
CA SER A 232 4.92 21.90 2.25
C SER A 232 5.78 23.16 2.37
N LYS A 233 6.24 23.45 3.59
CA LYS A 233 7.24 24.49 3.84
C LYS A 233 8.59 24.24 3.17
N LEU A 234 8.80 23.04 2.63
CA LEU A 234 9.97 22.63 1.85
C LEU A 234 9.85 23.03 0.38
N THR A 235 8.69 23.54 -0.02
CA THR A 235 8.47 24.04 -1.37
C THR A 235 9.23 25.34 -1.56
N PRO A 236 10.00 25.50 -2.66
CA PRO A 236 10.66 26.77 -2.95
C PRO A 236 9.65 27.92 -2.98
N PRO A 237 9.98 29.09 -2.41
CA PRO A 237 9.07 30.25 -2.35
C PRO A 237 8.60 30.76 -3.72
N ASP A 238 9.35 30.45 -4.78
CA ASP A 238 9.08 30.81 -6.17
C ASP A 238 8.26 29.78 -6.93
N ALA A 239 7.98 28.63 -6.31
CA ALA A 239 7.03 27.66 -6.83
C ALA A 239 5.63 28.27 -6.71
N GLY A 240 5.08 28.81 -7.76
CA GLY A 240 3.78 29.49 -7.77
C GLY A 240 2.66 28.64 -7.12
N ASP A 241 1.69 29.29 -6.51
CA ASP A 241 0.62 28.70 -5.69
C ASP A 241 -0.14 27.54 -6.37
N ASP A 242 -0.24 27.54 -7.68
CA ASP A 242 -0.96 26.52 -8.45
C ASP A 242 -0.30 25.12 -8.45
N ARG A 243 1.01 25.02 -8.17
CA ARG A 243 1.72 23.74 -8.18
C ARG A 243 1.53 22.89 -6.92
N PHE A 244 0.99 23.49 -5.86
CA PHE A 244 0.91 22.88 -4.53
C PHE A 244 -0.50 22.95 -3.94
N VAL A 245 -1.50 22.98 -4.80
CA VAL A 245 -2.90 22.99 -4.38
C VAL A 245 -3.29 21.59 -3.91
N ARG A 246 -3.56 21.44 -2.62
CA ARG A 246 -4.15 20.22 -2.02
C ARG A 246 -5.66 20.40 -1.99
N SER A 247 -6.34 19.94 -3.03
CA SER A 247 -7.77 20.18 -3.24
C SER A 247 -8.35 19.19 -4.25
N GLU A 248 -9.66 19.22 -4.47
CA GLU A 248 -10.36 18.48 -5.52
C GLU A 248 -9.77 18.73 -6.93
N LYS A 249 -9.37 19.98 -7.21
CA LYS A 249 -8.68 20.29 -8.46
C LYS A 249 -7.36 19.50 -8.59
N ALA A 250 -6.61 19.39 -7.51
CA ALA A 250 -5.35 18.61 -7.50
C ALA A 250 -5.61 17.12 -7.70
N LEU A 251 -6.67 16.55 -7.11
CA LEU A 251 -7.11 15.18 -7.37
C LEU A 251 -7.35 14.95 -8.88
N SER A 252 -8.11 15.86 -9.50
CA SER A 252 -8.38 15.81 -10.95
C SER A 252 -7.13 15.91 -11.79
N LEU A 253 -6.18 16.78 -11.42
CA LEU A 253 -4.89 16.92 -12.12
C LEU A 253 -4.01 15.68 -11.98
N MET A 254 -3.99 15.02 -10.81
CA MET A 254 -3.31 13.74 -10.61
C MET A 254 -3.88 12.67 -11.54
N ALA A 255 -5.20 12.55 -11.60
CA ALA A 255 -5.88 11.60 -12.47
C ALA A 255 -5.60 11.85 -13.96
N GLN A 256 -5.62 13.12 -14.40
CA GLN A 256 -5.30 13.50 -15.77
C GLN A 256 -3.85 13.17 -16.14
N GLU A 257 -2.91 13.38 -15.22
CA GLU A 257 -1.50 13.03 -15.46
C GLU A 257 -1.34 11.53 -15.66
N VAL A 258 -1.90 10.70 -14.75
CA VAL A 258 -1.86 9.24 -14.88
C VAL A 258 -2.52 8.80 -16.18
N LEU A 259 -3.74 9.27 -16.48
CA LEU A 259 -4.48 8.93 -17.69
C LEU A 259 -3.69 9.26 -18.96
N LYS A 260 -3.08 10.43 -19.02
CA LYS A 260 -2.27 10.90 -20.13
C LYS A 260 -1.07 9.98 -20.41
N GLN A 261 -0.36 9.58 -19.35
CA GLN A 261 0.86 8.79 -19.48
C GLN A 261 0.58 7.34 -19.85
N ILE A 262 -0.48 6.75 -19.28
CA ILE A 262 -0.70 5.30 -19.35
C ILE A 262 -1.56 4.87 -20.55
N SER A 263 -2.44 5.75 -21.07
CA SER A 263 -3.47 5.35 -22.04
C SER A 263 -2.90 4.71 -23.31
N ALA A 264 -1.90 5.35 -23.92
CA ALA A 264 -1.30 4.84 -25.15
C ALA A 264 -0.56 3.51 -24.92
N VAL A 265 0.02 3.30 -23.74
CA VAL A 265 0.71 2.04 -23.40
C VAL A 265 -0.30 0.91 -23.23
N ILE A 266 -1.40 1.16 -22.52
CA ILE A 266 -2.49 0.19 -22.34
C ILE A 266 -3.13 -0.20 -23.69
N ASP A 267 -3.38 0.79 -24.57
CA ASP A 267 -4.01 0.54 -25.88
C ASP A 267 -3.13 -0.37 -26.75
N ASN A 268 -1.80 -0.19 -26.71
CA ASN A 268 -0.86 -0.86 -27.63
C ASN A 268 -0.26 -2.15 -27.09
N ILE A 269 -0.32 -2.42 -25.76
CA ILE A 269 0.29 -3.63 -25.20
C ILE A 269 -0.57 -4.86 -25.54
N ALA A 270 0.11 -5.92 -26.03
CA ALA A 270 -0.54 -7.17 -26.42
C ALA A 270 -0.57 -8.17 -25.25
N PRO A 271 -1.75 -8.55 -24.73
CA PRO A 271 -1.86 -9.56 -23.69
C PRO A 271 -1.51 -10.96 -24.19
N ALA A 272 -0.83 -11.74 -23.34
CA ALA A 272 -0.46 -13.13 -23.60
C ALA A 272 -1.01 -14.07 -22.53
N ALA A 273 -1.08 -15.36 -22.84
CA ALA A 273 -1.35 -16.39 -21.86
C ALA A 273 -0.11 -16.59 -20.97
N PHE A 274 -0.33 -16.76 -19.68
CA PHE A 274 0.73 -17.05 -18.72
C PHE A 274 0.68 -18.49 -18.24
N LYS A 275 1.86 -19.01 -17.95
CA LYS A 275 2.06 -20.23 -17.15
C LYS A 275 2.77 -19.79 -15.89
N GLY A 276 2.16 -20.06 -14.73
CA GLY A 276 2.69 -19.68 -13.44
C GLY A 276 1.95 -18.54 -12.77
N LEU A 277 1.61 -18.82 -11.54
CA LEU A 277 0.99 -17.93 -10.57
C LEU A 277 1.64 -18.28 -9.24
N GLY A 278 2.10 -17.28 -8.49
CA GLY A 278 2.66 -17.47 -7.17
C GLY A 278 2.21 -16.41 -6.20
N MET A 279 1.85 -16.82 -4.99
CA MET A 279 1.72 -15.92 -3.85
C MET A 279 2.27 -16.61 -2.63
N TYR A 280 3.24 -15.99 -1.98
CA TYR A 280 3.95 -16.53 -0.81
C TYR A 280 4.55 -15.40 0.00
N SER A 281 4.96 -15.69 1.22
CA SER A 281 5.69 -14.75 2.04
C SER A 281 6.94 -15.36 2.66
N VAL A 282 7.88 -14.51 3.02
CA VAL A 282 9.05 -14.83 3.84
C VAL A 282 9.06 -13.90 5.05
N GLU A 283 9.56 -14.41 6.17
CA GLU A 283 9.70 -13.63 7.39
C GLU A 283 11.15 -13.23 7.60
N LEU A 284 11.35 -12.00 8.04
CA LEU A 284 12.65 -11.41 8.34
C LEU A 284 12.65 -10.87 9.76
N ASP A 285 13.51 -11.42 10.61
CA ASP A 285 13.73 -10.92 11.98
C ASP A 285 14.68 -9.72 11.98
N LEU A 286 14.19 -8.57 12.40
CA LEU A 286 14.94 -7.33 12.52
C LEU A 286 14.95 -6.82 13.95
N PHE A 287 15.90 -5.98 14.30
CA PHE A 287 16.14 -5.55 15.65
C PHE A 287 16.21 -4.03 15.79
N ALA A 288 15.78 -3.54 16.94
CA ALA A 288 15.84 -2.15 17.35
C ALA A 288 16.55 -2.06 18.72
N ASP A 289 17.71 -1.45 18.76
CA ASP A 289 18.47 -1.27 20.00
C ASP A 289 17.86 -0.16 20.85
N MET A 290 17.90 -0.36 22.16
CA MET A 290 17.47 0.65 23.13
C MET A 290 18.47 1.80 23.17
N LEU A 291 18.01 2.98 22.75
CA LEU A 291 18.82 4.20 22.85
C LEU A 291 18.94 4.68 24.31
N PRO A 292 20.00 5.43 24.68
CA PRO A 292 20.11 6.06 25.98
C PRO A 292 18.90 6.97 26.29
N TYR A 293 18.48 7.04 27.55
CA TYR A 293 17.30 7.82 27.96
C TYR A 293 17.42 9.31 27.61
N GLU A 294 18.61 9.87 27.69
CA GLU A 294 18.90 11.25 27.28
C GLU A 294 18.62 11.47 25.79
N ARG A 295 18.87 10.46 24.94
CA ARG A 295 18.53 10.53 23.53
C ARG A 295 17.01 10.48 23.33
N ALA A 296 16.30 9.64 24.10
CA ALA A 296 14.85 9.59 24.07
C ALA A 296 14.21 10.93 24.49
N LEU A 297 14.73 11.57 25.57
CA LEU A 297 14.30 12.90 25.98
C LEU A 297 14.47 13.95 24.88
N LYS A 298 15.60 13.91 24.16
CA LYS A 298 15.84 14.80 23.02
C LYS A 298 14.83 14.57 21.90
N ILE A 299 14.59 13.33 21.52
CA ILE A 299 13.61 12.95 20.50
C ILE A 299 12.21 13.45 20.86
N ALA A 300 11.76 13.23 22.12
CA ALA A 300 10.46 13.68 22.57
C ALA A 300 10.31 15.21 22.55
N LYS A 301 11.38 15.93 22.93
CA LYS A 301 11.42 17.40 22.88
C LYS A 301 11.31 17.91 21.43
N GLU A 302 12.06 17.32 20.51
CA GLU A 302 12.02 17.66 19.07
C GLU A 302 10.62 17.36 18.49
N ALA A 303 10.04 16.19 18.79
CA ALA A 303 8.70 15.81 18.37
C ALA A 303 7.63 16.82 18.83
N LYS A 304 7.71 17.26 20.11
CA LYS A 304 6.80 18.28 20.65
C LYS A 304 6.98 19.63 19.96
N GLN A 305 8.23 20.05 19.76
CA GLN A 305 8.55 21.35 19.17
C GLN A 305 8.17 21.45 17.69
N PHE A 306 8.44 20.42 16.88
CA PHE A 306 8.35 20.49 15.43
C PHE A 306 7.11 19.80 14.85
N ALA A 307 6.51 18.86 15.59
CA ALA A 307 5.34 18.09 15.16
C ALA A 307 4.14 18.16 16.13
N GLY A 308 4.29 18.85 17.29
CA GLY A 308 3.21 18.94 18.28
C GLY A 308 2.95 17.65 19.07
N ILE A 309 3.74 16.59 18.85
CA ILE A 309 3.52 15.26 19.41
C ILE A 309 3.96 15.21 20.87
N ASP A 310 3.07 14.76 21.75
CA ASP A 310 3.39 14.54 23.17
C ASP A 310 4.05 13.16 23.37
N GLY A 311 5.29 13.15 23.83
CA GLY A 311 6.08 11.94 24.06
C GLY A 311 6.00 11.38 25.49
N THR A 312 5.11 11.88 26.37
CA THR A 312 5.10 11.52 27.79
C THR A 312 4.90 10.02 28.01
N LEU A 313 3.91 9.41 27.37
CA LEU A 313 3.63 7.98 27.51
C LEU A 313 4.73 7.12 26.89
N TRP A 314 5.24 7.51 25.72
CA TRP A 314 6.35 6.83 25.06
C TRP A 314 7.62 6.85 25.92
N LEU A 315 7.97 8.00 26.54
CA LEU A 315 9.11 8.09 27.46
C LEU A 315 8.94 7.20 28.69
N ALA A 316 7.72 7.09 29.22
CA ALA A 316 7.43 6.19 30.33
C ALA A 316 7.70 4.72 29.96
N GLU A 317 7.27 4.32 28.75
CA GLU A 317 7.52 2.98 28.22
C GLU A 317 9.03 2.73 28.01
N VAL A 318 9.74 3.67 27.37
CA VAL A 318 11.22 3.59 27.22
C VAL A 318 11.90 3.37 28.57
N LEU A 319 11.52 4.14 29.58
CA LEU A 319 12.11 4.03 30.93
C LEU A 319 11.78 2.68 31.59
N GLN A 320 10.56 2.19 31.41
CA GLN A 320 10.15 0.87 31.93
C GLN A 320 10.97 -0.25 31.28
N LEU A 321 11.11 -0.25 29.95
CA LEU A 321 11.88 -1.25 29.22
C LEU A 321 13.36 -1.24 29.65
N GLN A 322 13.97 -0.05 29.80
CA GLN A 322 15.35 0.07 30.28
C GLN A 322 15.52 -0.45 31.71
N LYS A 323 14.59 -0.14 32.63
CA LYS A 323 14.60 -0.67 34.01
C LYS A 323 14.44 -2.18 34.04
N SER A 324 13.71 -2.76 33.10
CA SER A 324 13.55 -4.21 32.92
C SER A 324 14.78 -4.88 32.29
N GLY A 325 15.81 -4.12 31.96
CA GLY A 325 17.07 -4.63 31.39
C GLY A 325 17.00 -4.98 29.91
N ILE A 326 15.93 -4.57 29.20
CA ILE A 326 15.80 -4.77 27.76
C ILE A 326 16.87 -3.95 27.04
N LYS A 327 17.64 -4.59 26.18
CA LYS A 327 18.70 -3.97 25.38
C LYS A 327 18.32 -3.81 23.92
N THR A 328 17.51 -4.72 23.42
CA THR A 328 17.12 -4.82 22.03
C THR A 328 15.70 -5.35 21.96
N GLN A 329 14.89 -4.84 21.05
CA GLN A 329 13.56 -5.34 20.73
C GLN A 329 13.59 -5.96 19.33
N LYS A 330 12.83 -7.02 19.13
CA LYS A 330 12.73 -7.72 17.85
C LYS A 330 11.39 -7.40 17.20
N GLU A 331 11.42 -7.18 15.88
CA GLU A 331 10.24 -7.15 15.01
C GLU A 331 10.44 -8.15 13.87
N THR A 332 9.42 -8.97 13.62
CA THR A 332 9.41 -9.88 12.47
C THR A 332 8.59 -9.24 11.36
N ILE A 333 9.23 -8.98 10.22
CA ILE A 333 8.61 -8.36 9.04
C ILE A 333 8.29 -9.46 8.03
N GLU A 334 7.03 -9.52 7.60
CA GLU A 334 6.59 -10.35 6.48
C GLU A 334 6.84 -9.59 5.18
N ILE A 335 7.59 -10.19 4.27
CA ILE A 335 7.74 -9.75 2.87
C ILE A 335 6.86 -10.68 2.03
N GLN A 336 5.82 -10.15 1.42
CA GLN A 336 4.90 -10.95 0.61
C GLN A 336 5.06 -10.66 -0.87
N TYR A 337 4.93 -11.72 -1.68
CA TYR A 337 5.07 -11.70 -3.14
C TYR A 337 3.78 -12.19 -3.79
N PHE A 338 3.35 -11.49 -4.83
CA PHE A 338 2.33 -11.92 -5.76
C PHE A 338 2.87 -11.82 -7.18
N SER A 339 3.10 -12.96 -7.82
CA SER A 339 3.70 -13.08 -9.15
C SER A 339 2.75 -13.64 -10.18
N ILE A 340 2.75 -13.03 -11.35
CA ILE A 340 2.02 -13.47 -12.54
C ILE A 340 2.94 -13.29 -13.76
N GLY A 341 3.23 -14.38 -14.48
CA GLY A 341 4.13 -14.31 -15.62
C GLY A 341 5.50 -13.75 -15.22
N ASN A 342 5.92 -12.65 -15.86
CA ASN A 342 7.20 -12.00 -15.65
C ASN A 342 7.17 -10.81 -14.67
N GLY A 343 6.05 -10.56 -13.99
CA GLY A 343 5.94 -9.45 -13.05
C GLY A 343 5.53 -9.88 -11.65
N CYS A 344 5.83 -9.03 -10.68
CA CYS A 344 5.60 -9.30 -9.27
C CYS A 344 5.27 -8.02 -8.49
N LEU A 345 4.19 -8.07 -7.70
CA LEU A 345 3.99 -7.15 -6.59
C LEU A 345 4.66 -7.76 -5.36
N CYS A 346 5.60 -7.03 -4.78
CA CYS A 346 6.27 -7.37 -3.53
C CYS A 346 5.91 -6.32 -2.49
N GLY A 347 5.59 -6.70 -1.25
CA GLY A 347 5.16 -5.74 -0.27
C GLY A 347 5.43 -6.12 1.18
N VAL A 348 5.53 -5.08 2.02
CA VAL A 348 5.62 -5.15 3.48
C VAL A 348 4.56 -4.26 4.10
N ALA A 349 4.28 -4.46 5.38
CA ALA A 349 3.30 -3.63 6.10
C ALA A 349 3.80 -2.21 6.41
N ASN A 350 5.10 -1.95 6.28
CA ASN A 350 5.71 -0.67 6.59
C ASN A 350 5.48 0.38 5.48
N GLU A 351 5.53 1.64 5.88
CA GLU A 351 5.66 2.79 4.99
C GLU A 351 7.12 2.93 4.54
N ILE A 352 7.55 2.09 3.61
CA ILE A 352 8.95 2.11 3.13
C ILE A 352 9.23 3.32 2.26
N MET A 353 10.43 3.86 2.37
CA MET A 353 10.90 4.96 1.53
C MET A 353 11.17 4.50 0.10
N CYS A 354 11.10 5.43 -0.85
CA CYS A 354 11.13 5.16 -2.28
C CYS A 354 12.42 4.47 -2.76
N GLU A 355 13.55 4.79 -2.14
CA GLU A 355 14.85 4.19 -2.48
C GLU A 355 14.85 2.67 -2.37
N PHE A 356 14.05 2.07 -1.47
CA PHE A 356 13.92 0.61 -1.38
C PHE A 356 13.38 0.00 -2.68
N ALA A 357 12.38 0.64 -3.29
CA ALA A 357 11.83 0.18 -4.56
C ALA A 357 12.82 0.37 -5.72
N LEU A 358 13.58 1.46 -5.73
CA LEU A 358 14.59 1.74 -6.74
C LEU A 358 15.77 0.76 -6.64
N HIS A 359 16.28 0.47 -5.45
CA HIS A 359 17.33 -0.53 -5.24
C HIS A 359 16.85 -1.95 -5.60
N ALA A 360 15.62 -2.31 -5.23
CA ALA A 360 15.07 -3.61 -5.60
C ALA A 360 14.92 -3.75 -7.12
N LEU A 361 14.52 -2.69 -7.82
CA LEU A 361 14.48 -2.64 -9.28
C LEU A 361 15.87 -2.83 -9.90
N GLU A 362 16.88 -2.12 -9.38
CA GLU A 362 18.26 -2.22 -9.85
C GLU A 362 18.83 -3.62 -9.66
N LEU A 363 18.65 -4.20 -8.47
CA LEU A 363 19.21 -5.51 -8.11
C LEU A 363 18.52 -6.67 -8.85
N THR A 364 17.20 -6.60 -9.05
CA THR A 364 16.46 -7.65 -9.78
C THR A 364 16.63 -7.51 -11.30
N GLY A 365 16.89 -6.31 -11.80
CA GLY A 365 16.88 -5.99 -13.24
C GLY A 365 15.52 -6.22 -13.90
N ASN A 366 14.46 -6.46 -13.13
CA ASN A 366 13.09 -6.70 -13.62
C ASN A 366 12.24 -5.46 -13.48
N GLU A 367 11.94 -4.78 -14.59
CA GLU A 367 11.12 -3.56 -14.61
C GLU A 367 9.69 -3.75 -14.11
N TYR A 368 9.21 -5.00 -14.02
CA TYR A 368 7.90 -5.38 -13.49
C TYR A 368 7.97 -5.95 -12.06
N PHE A 369 9.09 -5.79 -11.38
CA PHE A 369 9.20 -6.03 -9.96
C PHE A 369 8.88 -4.74 -9.19
N TYR A 370 7.78 -4.75 -8.44
CA TYR A 370 7.28 -3.59 -7.72
C TYR A 370 7.34 -3.83 -6.22
N PHE A 371 8.43 -3.39 -5.58
CA PHE A 371 8.52 -3.43 -4.13
C PHE A 371 7.83 -2.20 -3.53
N GLY A 372 7.00 -2.40 -2.51
CA GLY A 372 6.24 -1.31 -1.88
C GLY A 372 5.83 -1.59 -0.45
N GLY A 373 5.17 -0.63 0.16
CA GLY A 373 4.62 -0.68 1.51
C GLY A 373 3.14 -1.01 1.57
N TYR A 374 2.54 -0.74 2.73
CA TYR A 374 1.09 -0.76 2.95
C TYR A 374 0.44 -2.10 2.60
N THR A 375 1.19 -3.19 2.79
CA THR A 375 0.77 -4.55 2.45
C THR A 375 0.49 -5.34 3.71
N ASN A 376 -0.71 -5.93 3.82
CA ASN A 376 -1.19 -6.71 4.97
C ASN A 376 -1.30 -5.94 6.29
N GLY A 377 -1.17 -4.64 6.27
CA GLY A 377 -1.23 -3.74 7.42
C GLY A 377 -0.53 -2.42 7.14
N CYS A 378 -0.52 -1.55 8.16
CA CYS A 378 0.31 -0.36 8.20
C CYS A 378 0.98 -0.29 9.57
N THR A 379 2.31 -0.47 9.58
CA THR A 379 3.11 -0.53 10.81
C THR A 379 4.10 0.64 10.92
N GLY A 380 3.83 1.77 10.22
CA GLY A 380 4.63 2.99 10.22
C GLY A 380 5.91 2.89 9.39
N TYR A 381 6.73 3.93 9.52
CA TYR A 381 7.82 4.17 8.59
C TYR A 381 8.98 3.19 8.70
N PHE A 382 9.57 2.90 7.54
CA PHE A 382 10.86 2.24 7.42
C PHE A 382 11.80 3.16 6.64
N PRO A 383 12.65 3.93 7.35
CA PRO A 383 13.56 4.87 6.70
C PRO A 383 14.76 4.16 6.07
N THR A 384 15.36 4.76 5.05
CA THR A 384 16.66 4.31 4.52
C THR A 384 17.80 4.70 5.47
N GLU A 385 18.96 4.06 5.33
CA GLU A 385 20.10 4.29 6.23
C GLU A 385 20.52 5.77 6.27
N ALA A 386 20.53 6.45 5.12
CA ALA A 386 20.90 7.86 5.01
C ALA A 386 19.97 8.81 5.81
N GLU A 387 18.73 8.41 6.04
CA GLU A 387 17.73 9.25 6.70
C GLU A 387 17.85 9.24 8.23
N TYR A 388 18.54 8.24 8.83
CA TYR A 388 18.71 8.17 10.28
C TYR A 388 19.45 9.38 10.87
N ASP A 389 20.43 9.92 10.16
CA ASP A 389 21.18 11.11 10.61
C ASP A 389 20.37 12.40 10.44
N LYS A 390 19.47 12.44 9.45
CA LYS A 390 18.55 13.56 9.24
C LYS A 390 17.43 13.59 10.29
N GLY A 391 17.02 12.41 10.82
CA GLY A 391 15.96 12.29 11.82
C GLY A 391 14.58 12.74 11.32
N GLY A 392 13.81 13.40 12.17
CA GLY A 392 12.49 13.93 11.82
C GLY A 392 11.36 12.92 12.03
N PHE A 393 10.21 13.21 11.37
CA PHE A 393 8.97 12.50 11.62
C PHE A 393 9.06 11.02 11.20
N GLU A 394 9.53 10.74 9.99
CA GLU A 394 9.59 9.40 9.42
C GLU A 394 10.64 8.49 10.08
N VAL A 395 11.58 9.06 10.87
CA VAL A 395 12.62 8.27 11.54
C VAL A 395 12.30 8.06 13.02
N TYR A 396 12.04 9.16 13.74
CA TYR A 396 11.94 9.11 15.21
C TYR A 396 10.59 9.56 15.76
N TRP A 397 9.98 10.66 15.22
CA TRP A 397 8.85 11.27 15.93
C TRP A 397 7.55 10.47 15.75
N SER A 398 7.37 9.81 14.62
CA SER A 398 6.23 8.92 14.41
C SER A 398 6.22 7.73 15.36
N MET A 399 7.40 7.31 15.85
CA MET A 399 7.50 6.25 16.87
C MET A 399 6.75 6.58 18.15
N LEU A 400 6.65 7.88 18.52
CA LEU A 400 5.94 8.33 19.73
C LEU A 400 4.43 8.09 19.65
N ILE A 401 3.90 7.94 18.43
CA ILE A 401 2.49 7.64 18.18
C ILE A 401 2.31 6.15 17.94
N TYR A 402 3.17 5.55 17.13
CA TYR A 402 2.96 4.21 16.61
C TYR A 402 3.56 3.09 17.47
N TYR A 403 4.39 3.38 18.50
CA TYR A 403 5.02 2.34 19.32
C TYR A 403 4.03 1.34 19.94
N ILE A 404 2.79 1.76 20.18
CA ILE A 404 1.73 0.90 20.70
C ILE A 404 1.27 -0.18 19.72
N TYR A 405 1.55 0.02 18.43
CA TYR A 405 1.22 -0.91 17.35
C TYR A 405 2.43 -1.76 16.93
N PHE A 406 3.62 -1.47 17.47
CA PHE A 406 4.87 -2.19 17.23
C PHE A 406 5.34 -2.90 18.49
N ASN A 407 6.19 -3.88 18.32
CA ASN A 407 6.90 -4.50 19.45
C ASN A 407 8.17 -3.72 19.82
N ARG A 408 8.28 -2.45 19.46
CA ARG A 408 9.48 -1.62 19.66
C ARG A 408 9.15 -0.14 19.86
N VAL A 409 10.01 0.53 20.61
CA VAL A 409 9.90 1.98 20.91
C VAL A 409 10.87 2.84 20.10
N PHE A 410 11.87 2.25 19.44
CA PHE A 410 12.82 2.94 18.58
C PHE A 410 12.77 2.41 17.15
N PRO A 411 13.26 3.16 16.14
CA PRO A 411 13.41 2.64 14.79
C PRO A 411 14.31 1.39 14.80
N LEU A 412 14.15 0.55 13.79
CA LEU A 412 15.01 -0.60 13.55
C LEU A 412 16.47 -0.15 13.40
N ASN A 413 17.42 -1.02 13.66
CA ASN A 413 18.83 -0.73 13.45
C ASN A 413 19.13 -0.43 11.98
N ARG A 414 20.19 0.30 11.68
CA ARG A 414 20.50 0.74 10.30
C ARG A 414 20.74 -0.41 9.33
N ASP A 415 21.34 -1.51 9.83
CA ASP A 415 21.56 -2.73 9.03
C ASP A 415 20.26 -3.39 8.54
N ALA A 416 19.14 -3.13 9.21
CA ALA A 416 17.82 -3.57 8.77
C ALA A 416 17.49 -3.10 7.35
N CYS A 417 18.04 -1.96 6.90
CA CYS A 417 17.83 -1.45 5.53
C CYS A 417 18.41 -2.41 4.49
N THR A 418 19.65 -2.85 4.67
CA THR A 418 20.32 -3.81 3.80
C THR A 418 19.62 -5.17 3.86
N LEU A 419 19.27 -5.64 5.05
CA LEU A 419 18.59 -6.92 5.25
C LEU A 419 17.21 -6.96 4.57
N LEU A 420 16.45 -5.87 4.64
CA LEU A 420 15.14 -5.78 3.99
C LEU A 420 15.26 -5.85 2.46
N ILE A 421 16.20 -5.11 1.85
CA ILE A 421 16.44 -5.16 0.40
C ILE A 421 16.89 -6.54 -0.03
N GLN A 422 17.86 -7.12 0.68
CA GLN A 422 18.33 -8.48 0.40
C GLN A 422 17.21 -9.50 0.49
N GLY A 423 16.43 -9.47 1.59
CA GLY A 423 15.28 -10.36 1.76
C GLY A 423 14.26 -10.23 0.63
N ALA A 424 13.98 -9.00 0.18
CA ALA A 424 13.03 -8.77 -0.92
C ALA A 424 13.55 -9.26 -2.28
N VAL A 425 14.85 -9.16 -2.54
CA VAL A 425 15.46 -9.49 -3.83
C VAL A 425 15.83 -10.97 -3.94
N GLU A 426 16.43 -11.55 -2.90
CA GLU A 426 16.88 -12.96 -2.91
C GLU A 426 15.71 -13.95 -3.00
N ASN A 427 14.53 -13.56 -2.55
CA ASN A 427 13.32 -14.37 -2.61
C ASN A 427 12.38 -13.96 -3.74
N ALA A 428 12.78 -13.01 -4.59
CA ALA A 428 11.98 -12.59 -5.75
C ALA A 428 11.77 -13.77 -6.71
N PRO A 429 10.57 -13.92 -7.29
CA PRO A 429 10.34 -14.93 -8.32
C PRO A 429 11.15 -14.54 -9.58
N LEU A 430 11.99 -15.45 -10.05
CA LEU A 430 12.80 -15.29 -11.27
C LEU A 430 12.01 -15.64 -12.52
#